data_7f8f8ff3a4be4a11e5e7cfe77a187298
#
_entry.id   7f8f8ff3a4be4a11e5e7cfe77a187298
#
_cell.length_a   1.000
_cell.length_b   1.000
_cell.length_c   1.000
_cell.angle_alpha   90.00
_cell.angle_beta   90.00
_cell.angle_gamma   90.00
#
_symmetry.space_group_name_H-M   'P 1'
#
loop_
_entity.id
_entity.type
_entity.pdbx_description
1 polymer ?
#
loop_
_entity_poly.entity_id
_entity_poly.type
_entity_poly.pdbx_seq_one_letter_code
_entity_poly.pdbx_strand_id
1 'polypeptide(L)'
;MLMDWLWMLLPGVVIMFVNPRLMQWVERSRLRVRPAAEARSLVQPRGVLAIGFGFLVAAAVFGFAMFDWLNVSENSWLYGAVAVLLAPGLWVIAEYYLVRHELKQEGMQFKRLFGRRGEFGWNDVEHVSFNKAMGWYRIVLRSGEKVRISFMLMGLPEFARMLLLHAPRAHVSPAAHTMLQDLAQNKLRPLWP
;
A
#
# COMPACT_ATOMS: atom_id res chain seq x y z
N MET A 1 -5.57 -8.77 38.63
CA MET A 1 -4.35 -9.36 38.05
C MET A 1 -4.57 -10.16 36.77
N LEU A 2 -5.45 -11.20 36.71
CA LEU A 2 -5.68 -11.93 35.46
C LEU A 2 -6.42 -11.12 34.37
N MET A 3 -7.29 -10.19 34.76
CA MET A 3 -8.05 -9.35 33.83
C MET A 3 -7.21 -8.27 33.14
N ASP A 4 -6.14 -7.84 33.77
CA ASP A 4 -5.28 -6.77 33.24
C ASP A 4 -4.46 -7.23 32.03
N TRP A 5 -4.06 -8.51 32.00
CA TRP A 5 -3.36 -9.12 30.86
C TRP A 5 -4.26 -9.33 29.62
N LEU A 6 -5.55 -9.57 29.84
CA LEU A 6 -6.52 -9.73 28.76
C LEU A 6 -6.67 -8.44 27.94
N TRP A 7 -6.68 -7.29 28.59
CA TRP A 7 -6.75 -5.99 27.90
C TRP A 7 -5.49 -5.64 27.12
N MET A 8 -4.31 -6.10 27.54
CA MET A 8 -3.07 -5.93 26.80
C MET A 8 -2.98 -6.85 25.56
N LEU A 9 -3.59 -8.03 25.62
CA LEU A 9 -3.58 -8.98 24.52
C LEU A 9 -4.67 -8.70 23.47
N LEU A 10 -5.76 -8.04 23.86
CA LEU A 10 -6.92 -7.79 23.01
C LEU A 10 -6.58 -7.05 21.71
N PRO A 11 -5.77 -5.98 21.71
CA PRO A 11 -5.33 -5.30 20.48
C PRO A 11 -4.52 -6.22 19.57
N GLY A 12 -3.63 -7.04 20.12
CA GLY A 12 -2.83 -8.01 19.36
C GLY A 12 -3.68 -9.10 18.72
N VAL A 13 -4.66 -9.62 19.45
CA VAL A 13 -5.61 -10.62 18.97
C VAL A 13 -6.51 -10.04 17.88
N VAL A 14 -7.02 -8.81 18.05
CA VAL A 14 -7.83 -8.13 17.04
C VAL A 14 -7.02 -7.91 15.76
N ILE A 15 -5.78 -7.45 15.86
CA ILE A 15 -4.90 -7.27 14.71
C ILE A 15 -4.64 -8.62 14.01
N MET A 16 -4.43 -9.69 14.76
CA MET A 16 -4.13 -11.02 14.23
C MET A 16 -5.33 -11.65 13.49
N PHE A 17 -6.56 -11.43 13.97
CA PHE A 17 -7.78 -11.99 13.35
C PHE A 17 -8.40 -11.09 12.26
N VAL A 18 -8.23 -9.78 12.37
CA VAL A 18 -8.75 -8.83 11.37
C VAL A 18 -7.85 -8.78 10.14
N ASN A 19 -6.54 -8.95 10.33
CA ASN A 19 -5.55 -8.83 9.26
C ASN A 19 -5.80 -9.79 8.06
N PRO A 20 -6.02 -11.10 8.20
CA PRO A 20 -6.20 -11.98 7.04
C PRO A 20 -7.54 -11.73 6.32
N ARG A 21 -8.63 -11.45 7.03
CA ARG A 21 -9.94 -11.13 6.41
C ARG A 21 -9.91 -9.78 5.70
N LEU A 22 -9.25 -8.81 6.28
CA LEU A 22 -9.09 -7.48 5.71
C LEU A 22 -8.20 -7.54 4.46
N MET A 23 -7.11 -8.32 4.49
CA MET A 23 -6.25 -8.56 3.33
C MET A 23 -7.02 -9.27 2.20
N GLN A 24 -7.82 -10.29 2.49
CA GLN A 24 -8.67 -10.94 1.49
C GLN A 24 -9.71 -9.97 0.92
N TRP A 25 -10.29 -9.09 1.72
CA TRP A 25 -11.24 -8.09 1.26
C TRP A 25 -10.56 -7.03 0.37
N VAL A 26 -9.36 -6.55 0.74
CA VAL A 26 -8.53 -5.67 -0.09
C VAL A 26 -8.18 -6.37 -1.40
N GLU A 27 -7.80 -7.63 -1.35
CA GLU A 27 -7.46 -8.43 -2.52
C GLU A 27 -8.65 -8.63 -3.47
N ARG A 28 -9.84 -8.93 -2.93
CA ARG A 28 -11.09 -9.00 -3.72
C ARG A 28 -11.47 -7.65 -4.32
N SER A 29 -11.25 -6.55 -3.63
CA SER A 29 -11.56 -5.21 -4.14
C SER A 29 -10.67 -4.81 -5.34
N ARG A 30 -9.47 -5.38 -5.44
CA ARG A 30 -8.51 -5.17 -6.55
C ARG A 30 -8.94 -5.87 -7.84
N LEU A 31 -9.69 -6.99 -7.73
CA LEU A 31 -10.20 -7.78 -8.85
C LEU A 31 -11.41 -7.15 -9.54
N ARG A 32 -12.00 -6.11 -8.97
CA ARG A 32 -13.13 -5.44 -9.59
C ARG A 32 -12.68 -4.82 -10.91
N VAL A 33 -13.26 -5.32 -12.00
CA VAL A 33 -13.09 -4.75 -13.33
C VAL A 33 -13.55 -3.29 -13.28
N ARG A 34 -12.67 -2.37 -13.61
CA ARG A 34 -12.98 -0.95 -13.70
C ARG A 34 -13.38 -0.57 -15.11
N PRO A 35 -14.24 0.45 -15.28
CA PRO A 35 -14.48 1.06 -16.57
C PRO A 35 -13.17 1.49 -17.22
N ALA A 36 -13.05 1.36 -18.54
CA ALA A 36 -11.80 1.64 -19.27
C ALA A 36 -11.23 3.05 -19.01
N ALA A 37 -12.11 4.03 -18.76
CA ALA A 37 -11.69 5.40 -18.41
C ALA A 37 -10.97 5.48 -17.04
N GLU A 38 -11.37 4.64 -16.08
CA GLU A 38 -10.75 4.59 -14.75
C GLU A 38 -9.55 3.61 -14.67
N ALA A 39 -9.43 2.69 -15.64
CA ALA A 39 -8.36 1.70 -15.69
C ALA A 39 -6.98 2.34 -15.86
N ARG A 40 -6.92 3.56 -16.43
CA ARG A 40 -5.67 4.32 -16.61
C ARG A 40 -5.16 5.00 -15.35
N SER A 41 -5.91 4.99 -14.25
CA SER A 41 -5.46 5.55 -12.97
C SER A 41 -5.10 4.45 -11.99
N LEU A 42 -3.89 4.50 -11.42
CA LEU A 42 -3.49 3.67 -10.30
C LEU A 42 -3.90 4.38 -9.02
N VAL A 43 -4.88 3.83 -8.32
CA VAL A 43 -5.37 4.39 -7.05
C VAL A 43 -5.43 3.32 -5.98
N GLN A 44 -5.37 3.75 -4.74
CA GLN A 44 -5.49 2.86 -3.60
C GLN A 44 -6.93 2.32 -3.47
N PRO A 45 -7.14 1.04 -3.14
CA PRO A 45 -8.46 0.51 -2.84
C PRO A 45 -9.03 1.15 -1.57
N ARG A 46 -10.35 1.36 -1.53
CA ARG A 46 -11.04 1.93 -0.35
C ARG A 46 -10.77 1.16 0.95
N GLY A 47 -10.42 -0.13 0.85
CA GLY A 47 -10.03 -0.93 1.99
C GLY A 47 -8.80 -0.42 2.74
N VAL A 48 -7.87 0.19 2.03
CA VAL A 48 -6.68 0.79 2.64
C VAL A 48 -7.06 1.98 3.53
N LEU A 49 -8.08 2.76 3.12
CA LEU A 49 -8.61 3.83 3.95
C LEU A 49 -9.24 3.31 5.24
N ALA A 50 -9.97 2.19 5.18
CA ALA A 50 -10.54 1.55 6.37
C ALA A 50 -9.45 1.08 7.34
N ILE A 51 -8.30 0.59 6.83
CA ILE A 51 -7.15 0.24 7.67
C ILE A 51 -6.61 1.49 8.39
N GLY A 52 -6.42 2.59 7.66
CA GLY A 52 -5.96 3.85 8.25
C GLY A 52 -6.88 4.34 9.37
N PHE A 53 -8.19 4.35 9.13
CA PHE A 53 -9.17 4.70 10.16
C PHE A 53 -9.18 3.71 11.34
N GLY A 54 -9.00 2.42 11.09
CA GLY A 54 -8.88 1.41 12.14
C GLY A 54 -7.73 1.72 13.10
N PHE A 55 -6.58 2.15 12.60
CA PHE A 55 -5.46 2.59 13.43
C PHE A 55 -5.80 3.83 14.26
N LEU A 56 -6.52 4.81 13.68
CA LEU A 56 -6.94 6.01 14.41
C LEU A 56 -7.92 5.68 15.53
N VAL A 57 -8.91 4.80 15.26
CA VAL A 57 -9.87 4.34 16.27
C VAL A 57 -9.14 3.57 17.37
N ALA A 58 -8.22 2.66 17.02
CA ALA A 58 -7.43 1.93 17.99
C ALA A 58 -6.60 2.86 18.87
N ALA A 59 -5.97 3.88 18.28
CA ALA A 59 -5.22 4.89 19.02
C ALA A 59 -6.12 5.70 19.96
N ALA A 60 -7.31 6.09 19.51
CA ALA A 60 -8.28 6.84 20.33
C ALA A 60 -8.80 6.00 21.51
N VAL A 61 -9.19 4.74 21.25
CA VAL A 61 -9.66 3.81 22.30
C VAL A 61 -8.54 3.54 23.31
N PHE A 62 -7.32 3.28 22.83
CA PHE A 62 -6.15 3.08 23.69
C PHE A 62 -5.85 4.31 24.52
N GLY A 63 -5.82 5.49 23.90
CA GLY A 63 -5.58 6.75 24.58
C GLY A 63 -6.63 7.06 25.65
N PHE A 64 -7.91 6.84 25.34
CA PHE A 64 -9.02 7.03 26.27
C PHE A 64 -8.93 6.06 27.47
N ALA A 65 -8.74 4.76 27.19
CA ALA A 65 -8.60 3.75 28.24
C ALA A 65 -7.40 4.03 29.16
N MET A 66 -6.31 4.54 28.61
CA MET A 66 -5.11 4.88 29.40
C MET A 66 -5.29 6.18 30.20
N PHE A 67 -6.08 7.12 29.70
CA PHE A 67 -6.35 8.38 30.40
C PHE A 67 -7.11 8.15 31.71
N ASP A 68 -8.08 7.24 31.71
CA ASP A 68 -8.87 6.93 32.91
C ASP A 68 -8.13 6.05 33.94
N TRP A 69 -7.19 5.21 33.48
CA TRP A 69 -6.56 4.18 34.33
C TRP A 69 -5.17 4.54 34.86
N LEU A 70 -4.48 5.46 34.22
CA LEU A 70 -3.11 5.83 34.57
C LEU A 70 -3.01 7.34 34.70
N ASN A 71 -2.40 7.79 35.79
CA ASN A 71 -1.99 9.19 35.91
C ASN A 71 -0.99 9.52 34.79
N VAL A 72 -1.55 10.11 33.72
CA VAL A 72 -0.80 10.42 32.49
C VAL A 72 0.40 11.32 32.77
N SER A 73 0.32 12.17 33.83
CA SER A 73 1.42 13.03 34.24
C SER A 73 2.67 12.26 34.69
N GLU A 74 2.52 11.05 35.20
CA GLU A 74 3.63 10.22 35.70
C GLU A 74 4.15 9.24 34.62
N ASN A 75 3.39 9.00 33.55
CA ASN A 75 3.67 7.96 32.56
C ASN A 75 3.85 8.54 31.15
N SER A 76 4.88 9.34 30.94
CA SER A 76 5.16 10.02 29.66
C SER A 76 5.34 9.06 28.46
N TRP A 77 5.70 7.79 28.68
CA TRP A 77 5.82 6.77 27.63
C TRP A 77 4.50 6.46 26.92
N LEU A 78 3.34 6.75 27.57
CA LEU A 78 2.00 6.55 27.00
C LEU A 78 1.78 7.43 25.76
N TYR A 79 2.29 8.65 25.76
CA TYR A 79 2.23 9.51 24.58
C TYR A 79 2.99 8.87 23.39
N GLY A 80 4.12 8.21 23.69
CA GLY A 80 4.87 7.45 22.69
C GLY A 80 4.06 6.28 22.12
N ALA A 81 3.36 5.52 22.96
CA ALA A 81 2.53 4.40 22.55
C ALA A 81 1.34 4.86 21.66
N VAL A 82 0.67 5.95 22.04
CA VAL A 82 -0.40 6.54 21.21
C VAL A 82 0.16 7.03 19.87
N ALA A 83 1.32 7.70 19.88
CA ALA A 83 1.96 8.19 18.65
C ALA A 83 2.35 7.05 17.70
N VAL A 84 2.82 5.91 18.23
CA VAL A 84 3.13 4.70 17.44
C VAL A 84 1.89 4.12 16.74
N LEU A 85 0.69 4.29 17.30
CA LEU A 85 -0.56 3.88 16.67
C LEU A 85 -1.09 4.94 15.69
N LEU A 86 -0.99 6.22 16.03
CA LEU A 86 -1.47 7.32 15.20
C LEU A 86 -0.65 7.49 13.91
N ALA A 87 0.67 7.40 14.01
CA ALA A 87 1.57 7.67 12.88
C ALA A 87 1.29 6.77 11.65
N PRO A 88 1.17 5.44 11.77
CA PRO A 88 0.84 4.59 10.63
C PRO A 88 -0.57 4.84 10.10
N GLY A 89 -1.56 5.14 10.96
CA GLY A 89 -2.91 5.49 10.53
C GLY A 89 -2.94 6.75 9.67
N LEU A 90 -2.31 7.82 10.14
CA LEU A 90 -2.19 9.07 9.39
C LEU A 90 -1.40 8.90 8.11
N TRP A 91 -0.30 8.11 8.14
CA TRP A 91 0.50 7.81 6.96
C TRP A 91 -0.33 7.12 5.87
N VAL A 92 -1.07 6.07 6.23
CA VAL A 92 -1.92 5.32 5.29
C VAL A 92 -3.02 6.20 4.69
N ILE A 93 -3.65 7.06 5.50
CA ILE A 93 -4.67 7.99 5.03
C ILE A 93 -4.05 9.04 4.11
N ALA A 94 -2.90 9.59 4.47
CA ALA A 94 -2.18 10.55 3.64
C ALA A 94 -1.77 9.91 2.30
N GLU A 95 -1.27 8.69 2.31
CA GLU A 95 -0.92 7.95 1.10
C GLU A 95 -2.16 7.72 0.21
N TYR A 96 -3.30 7.38 0.78
CA TYR A 96 -4.55 7.19 0.05
C TYR A 96 -4.99 8.44 -0.72
N TYR A 97 -4.90 9.61 -0.12
CA TYR A 97 -5.34 10.86 -0.76
C TYR A 97 -4.28 11.53 -1.62
N LEU A 98 -3.02 11.43 -1.26
CA LEU A 98 -1.94 12.17 -1.89
C LEU A 98 -1.26 11.41 -3.02
N VAL A 99 -1.18 10.08 -2.92
CA VAL A 99 -0.51 9.24 -3.93
C VAL A 99 -1.51 8.89 -5.03
N ARG A 100 -1.25 9.38 -6.24
CA ARG A 100 -2.01 9.06 -7.45
C ARG A 100 -1.04 8.89 -8.60
N HIS A 101 -1.29 7.87 -9.40
CA HIS A 101 -0.51 7.65 -10.61
C HIS A 101 -1.46 7.55 -11.79
N GLU A 102 -1.08 8.14 -12.92
CA GLU A 102 -1.87 8.12 -14.14
C GLU A 102 -1.05 7.47 -15.26
N LEU A 103 -1.66 6.47 -15.90
CA LEU A 103 -1.07 5.76 -17.03
C LEU A 103 -1.42 6.52 -18.31
N LYS A 104 -0.40 6.91 -19.06
CA LYS A 104 -0.50 7.48 -20.39
C LYS A 104 0.02 6.48 -21.42
N GLN A 105 -0.35 6.66 -22.68
CA GLN A 105 0.15 5.80 -23.77
C GLN A 105 1.69 5.87 -23.86
N GLU A 106 2.26 7.03 -23.68
CA GLU A 106 3.70 7.27 -23.82
C GLU A 106 4.51 7.05 -22.53
N GLY A 107 3.82 6.92 -21.37
CA GLY A 107 4.51 6.81 -20.10
C GLY A 107 3.58 6.82 -18.89
N MET A 108 4.10 7.21 -17.76
CA MET A 108 3.37 7.30 -16.51
C MET A 108 3.66 8.61 -15.79
N GLN A 109 2.60 9.27 -15.33
CA GLN A 109 2.70 10.35 -14.35
C GLN A 109 2.54 9.76 -12.95
N PHE A 110 3.41 10.18 -12.03
CA PHE A 110 3.34 9.76 -10.64
C PHE A 110 3.37 10.94 -9.68
N LYS A 111 2.62 10.84 -8.59
CA LYS A 111 2.65 11.79 -7.49
C LYS A 111 3.04 11.04 -6.22
N ARG A 112 4.08 11.51 -5.52
CA ARG A 112 4.55 10.96 -4.25
C ARG A 112 3.90 11.66 -3.06
N LEU A 113 3.94 11.03 -1.91
CA LEU A 113 3.36 11.54 -0.66
C LEU A 113 3.80 12.98 -0.33
N PHE A 114 5.08 13.30 -0.53
CA PHE A 114 5.63 14.64 -0.26
C PHE A 114 5.61 15.58 -1.47
N GLY A 115 4.57 15.51 -2.29
CA GLY A 115 4.28 16.50 -3.32
C GLY A 115 5.15 16.47 -4.58
N ARG A 116 6.19 15.64 -4.63
CA ARG A 116 6.98 15.47 -5.85
C ARG A 116 6.13 14.79 -6.92
N ARG A 117 5.88 15.52 -7.98
CA ARG A 117 5.29 14.99 -9.21
C ARG A 117 6.42 14.69 -10.17
N GLY A 118 6.32 13.58 -10.86
CA GLY A 118 7.24 13.23 -11.93
C GLY A 118 6.47 12.56 -13.07
N GLU A 119 7.11 12.53 -14.21
CA GLU A 119 6.63 11.86 -15.40
C GLU A 119 7.81 11.13 -16.03
N PHE A 120 7.57 9.95 -16.57
CA PHE A 120 8.57 9.23 -17.35
C PHE A 120 7.91 8.52 -18.53
N GLY A 121 8.64 8.41 -19.62
CA GLY A 121 8.26 7.62 -20.77
C GLY A 121 8.58 6.13 -20.55
N TRP A 122 7.82 5.24 -21.19
CA TRP A 122 8.10 3.80 -21.12
C TRP A 122 9.52 3.46 -21.64
N ASN A 123 10.02 4.24 -22.59
CA ASN A 123 11.39 4.09 -23.13
C ASN A 123 12.48 4.47 -22.13
N ASP A 124 12.14 5.24 -21.09
CA ASP A 124 13.08 5.66 -20.05
C ASP A 124 13.27 4.58 -18.97
N VAL A 125 12.46 3.53 -19.01
CA VAL A 125 12.57 2.42 -18.07
C VAL A 125 13.79 1.59 -18.41
N GLU A 126 14.74 1.49 -17.47
CA GLU A 126 15.95 0.71 -17.60
C GLU A 126 15.81 -0.66 -16.93
N HIS A 127 15.34 -0.67 -15.69
CA HIS A 127 15.23 -1.90 -14.91
C HIS A 127 13.93 -1.96 -14.11
N VAL A 128 13.31 -3.15 -14.09
CA VAL A 128 12.11 -3.42 -13.28
C VAL A 128 12.35 -4.63 -12.40
N SER A 129 12.16 -4.47 -11.11
CA SER A 129 12.26 -5.54 -10.13
C SER A 129 11.07 -5.54 -9.19
N PHE A 130 10.79 -6.69 -8.59
CA PHE A 130 9.74 -6.82 -7.58
C PHE A 130 10.35 -7.17 -6.23
N ASN A 131 10.05 -6.37 -5.22
CA ASN A 131 10.42 -6.66 -3.83
C ASN A 131 9.26 -7.36 -3.13
N LYS A 132 9.40 -8.68 -2.96
CA LYS A 132 8.36 -9.52 -2.36
C LYS A 132 8.09 -9.17 -0.88
N ALA A 133 9.13 -8.85 -0.11
CA ALA A 133 9.00 -8.52 1.31
C ALA A 133 8.21 -7.23 1.54
N MET A 134 8.35 -6.27 0.63
CA MET A 134 7.72 -4.94 0.76
C MET A 134 6.47 -4.78 -0.12
N GLY A 135 6.18 -5.73 -1.00
CA GLY A 135 5.01 -5.71 -1.88
C GLY A 135 4.99 -4.56 -2.88
N TRP A 136 6.12 -4.20 -3.50
CA TRP A 136 6.16 -3.18 -4.54
C TRP A 136 7.04 -3.53 -5.72
N TYR A 137 6.67 -2.99 -6.88
CA TYR A 137 7.53 -2.91 -8.05
C TYR A 137 8.48 -1.73 -7.90
N ARG A 138 9.77 -1.98 -8.15
CA ARG A 138 10.80 -0.95 -8.24
C ARG A 138 11.18 -0.77 -9.69
N ILE A 139 10.88 0.40 -10.23
CA ILE A 139 11.24 0.83 -11.57
C ILE A 139 12.43 1.76 -11.43
N VAL A 140 13.50 1.46 -12.15
CA VAL A 140 14.69 2.29 -12.26
C VAL A 140 14.66 2.91 -13.65
N LEU A 141 14.73 4.21 -13.71
CA LEU A 141 14.77 4.96 -14.95
C LEU A 141 16.23 5.16 -15.39
N ARG A 142 16.47 5.38 -16.66
CA ARG A 142 17.79 5.70 -17.22
C ARG A 142 18.42 6.93 -16.59
N SER A 143 17.61 7.84 -16.06
CA SER A 143 18.07 8.99 -15.27
C SER A 143 18.63 8.60 -13.89
N GLY A 144 18.54 7.33 -13.49
CA GLY A 144 18.87 6.84 -12.16
C GLY A 144 17.74 7.04 -11.14
N GLU A 145 16.65 7.70 -11.50
CA GLU A 145 15.51 7.88 -10.62
C GLU A 145 14.80 6.54 -10.36
N LYS A 146 14.33 6.34 -9.12
CA LYS A 146 13.67 5.11 -8.69
C LYS A 146 12.22 5.40 -8.36
N VAL A 147 11.31 4.79 -9.10
CA VAL A 147 9.86 4.85 -8.85
C VAL A 147 9.40 3.55 -8.21
N ARG A 148 8.59 3.65 -7.16
CA ARG A 148 8.01 2.49 -6.46
C ARG A 148 6.52 2.48 -6.69
N ILE A 149 6.00 1.33 -7.12
CA ILE A 149 4.57 1.12 -7.37
C ILE A 149 4.12 0.01 -6.44
N SER A 150 3.23 0.35 -5.51
CA SER A 150 2.69 -0.63 -4.59
C SER A 150 1.89 -1.69 -5.34
N PHE A 151 2.08 -2.94 -4.95
CA PHE A 151 1.29 -4.07 -5.44
C PHE A 151 -0.20 -3.95 -5.02
N MET A 152 -0.52 -3.15 -4.03
CA MET A 152 -1.90 -2.95 -3.55
C MET A 152 -2.72 -1.98 -4.41
N LEU A 153 -2.13 -1.28 -5.37
CA LEU A 153 -2.84 -0.34 -6.22
C LEU A 153 -3.84 -1.06 -7.15
N MET A 154 -4.97 -0.44 -7.36
CA MET A 154 -5.93 -0.84 -8.39
C MET A 154 -5.46 -0.29 -9.74
N GLY A 155 -5.73 -1.02 -10.84
CA GLY A 155 -5.25 -0.65 -12.18
C GLY A 155 -3.91 -1.29 -12.57
N LEU A 156 -3.32 -2.11 -11.70
CA LEU A 156 -2.07 -2.83 -11.99
C LEU A 156 -2.11 -3.73 -13.22
N PRO A 157 -3.22 -4.40 -13.58
CA PRO A 157 -3.28 -5.17 -14.82
C PRO A 157 -2.99 -4.33 -16.06
N GLU A 158 -3.53 -3.11 -16.11
CA GLU A 158 -3.29 -2.20 -17.22
C GLU A 158 -1.86 -1.66 -17.20
N PHE A 159 -1.35 -1.31 -16.03
CA PHE A 159 0.06 -0.95 -15.85
C PHE A 159 0.99 -2.07 -16.37
N ALA A 160 0.73 -3.32 -16.00
CA ALA A 160 1.53 -4.46 -16.43
C ALA A 160 1.50 -4.65 -17.94
N ARG A 161 0.32 -4.53 -18.57
CA ARG A 161 0.17 -4.60 -20.04
C ARG A 161 0.97 -3.49 -20.73
N MET A 162 0.79 -2.24 -20.27
CA MET A 162 1.49 -1.10 -20.86
C MET A 162 3.01 -1.20 -20.71
N LEU A 163 3.48 -1.60 -19.53
CA LEU A 163 4.90 -1.78 -19.28
C LEU A 163 5.50 -2.85 -20.18
N LEU A 164 4.86 -4.03 -20.27
CA LEU A 164 5.34 -5.13 -21.11
C LEU A 164 5.30 -4.81 -22.60
N LEU A 165 4.32 -4.00 -23.04
CA LEU A 165 4.14 -3.63 -24.43
C LEU A 165 5.09 -2.50 -24.88
N HIS A 166 5.21 -1.47 -24.05
CA HIS A 166 5.88 -0.23 -24.45
C HIS A 166 7.30 -0.07 -23.90
N ALA A 167 7.75 -0.95 -22.99
CA ALA A 167 9.11 -0.97 -22.47
C ALA A 167 9.91 -2.22 -22.86
N PRO A 168 10.02 -2.57 -24.17
CA PRO A 168 10.66 -3.84 -24.60
C PRO A 168 12.16 -3.89 -24.31
N ARG A 169 12.80 -2.74 -24.10
CA ARG A 169 14.23 -2.63 -23.80
C ARG A 169 14.54 -2.65 -22.29
N ALA A 170 13.50 -2.61 -21.45
CA ALA A 170 13.67 -2.65 -20.01
C ALA A 170 14.18 -4.03 -19.57
N HIS A 171 15.19 -4.05 -18.72
CA HIS A 171 15.61 -5.30 -18.06
C HIS A 171 14.62 -5.63 -16.94
N VAL A 172 13.75 -6.60 -17.18
CA VAL A 172 12.77 -7.05 -16.17
C VAL A 172 13.30 -8.29 -15.48
N SER A 173 13.43 -8.25 -14.15
CA SER A 173 13.89 -9.43 -13.41
C SER A 173 12.90 -10.60 -13.59
N PRO A 174 13.37 -11.88 -13.59
CA PRO A 174 12.51 -13.04 -13.85
C PRO A 174 11.29 -13.09 -12.93
N ALA A 175 11.47 -12.80 -11.65
CA ALA A 175 10.37 -12.75 -10.68
C ALA A 175 9.35 -11.64 -11.00
N ALA A 176 9.81 -10.44 -11.38
CA ALA A 176 8.94 -9.34 -11.76
C ALA A 176 8.20 -9.65 -13.08
N HIS A 177 8.89 -10.27 -14.04
CA HIS A 177 8.31 -10.61 -15.33
C HIS A 177 7.13 -11.59 -15.19
N THR A 178 7.32 -12.68 -14.43
CA THR A 178 6.24 -13.64 -14.18
C THR A 178 5.04 -12.97 -13.51
N MET A 179 5.28 -12.13 -12.52
CA MET A 179 4.19 -11.41 -11.82
C MET A 179 3.49 -10.39 -12.72
N LEU A 180 4.21 -9.67 -13.57
CA LEU A 180 3.63 -8.75 -14.54
C LEU A 180 2.80 -9.47 -15.59
N GLN A 181 3.25 -10.64 -16.06
CA GLN A 181 2.48 -11.47 -17.00
C GLN A 181 1.18 -11.98 -16.36
N ASP A 182 1.25 -12.50 -15.13
CA ASP A 182 0.06 -12.95 -14.40
C ASP A 182 -0.93 -11.79 -14.20
N LEU A 183 -0.45 -10.61 -13.83
CA LEU A 183 -1.28 -9.41 -13.69
C LEU A 183 -1.91 -8.97 -15.02
N ALA A 184 -1.14 -8.95 -16.10
CA ALA A 184 -1.64 -8.58 -17.43
C ALA A 184 -2.75 -9.51 -17.91
N GLN A 185 -2.73 -10.78 -17.47
CA GLN A 185 -3.76 -11.78 -17.72
C GLN A 185 -4.90 -11.78 -16.68
N ASN A 186 -4.93 -10.82 -15.77
CA ASN A 186 -5.84 -10.78 -14.60
C ASN A 186 -5.75 -12.03 -13.71
N LYS A 187 -4.62 -12.74 -13.74
CA LYS A 187 -4.33 -13.85 -12.83
C LYS A 187 -3.64 -13.28 -11.60
N LEU A 188 -4.30 -13.27 -10.46
CA LEU A 188 -3.66 -12.90 -9.20
C LEU A 188 -3.17 -14.16 -8.52
N ARG A 189 -1.87 -14.23 -8.31
CA ARG A 189 -1.31 -15.18 -7.35
C ARG A 189 -1.30 -14.53 -5.96
N PRO A 190 -1.70 -15.27 -4.92
CA PRO A 190 -1.51 -14.78 -3.56
C PRO A 190 -0.03 -14.48 -3.35
N LEU A 191 0.29 -13.32 -2.78
CA LEU A 191 1.68 -12.95 -2.46
C LEU A 191 2.25 -13.80 -1.33
N TRP A 192 1.37 -14.32 -0.51
CA TRP A 192 1.66 -15.14 0.66
C TRP A 192 1.01 -16.50 0.48
N PRO A 193 1.75 -17.59 0.61
CA PRO A 193 1.19 -18.94 0.59
C PRO A 193 0.25 -19.20 1.76
#